data_b337c42d9e1a54ad71fc29f1eaf92721
#
_entry.id   b337c42d9e1a54ad71fc29f1eaf92721
#
_cell.length_a   1.000
_cell.length_b   1.000
_cell.length_c   1.000
_cell.angle_alpha   90.00
_cell.angle_beta   90.00
_cell.angle_gamma   90.00
#
_symmetry.space_group_name_H-M   'P 1'
#
loop_
_entity.id
_entity.type
_entity.pdbx_description
1 polymer ?
#
loop_
_entity_poly.entity_id
_entity_poly.type
_entity_poly.pdbx_seq_one_letter_code
_entity_poly.pdbx_strand_id
1 'polypeptide(L)'
;MNVYEGVMQTLIDELGRLPGIGPKSAQRIAFYLLKVDALDAKRLAHAIEDAKDRVTWCRRCFNISEGDLCAFCLDERRDNHVVCVVEEPRDIVAVERTGEYRGRYHVLQGAISPIEGVGPEQLRVKELLARIPQEEITEVILATNPNIEGEATAMYLARLLKPVGLRVTRIASGLPVGGDLEYADEVTLGRALEGRREVDA
;
A
#
# COMPACT_ATOMS: atom_id res chain seq x y z
N MET A 1 -0.88 -37.17 -5.18
CA MET A 1 -0.15 -38.23 -4.47
C MET A 1 0.86 -37.55 -3.57
N ASN A 2 0.62 -37.57 -2.25
CA ASN A 2 1.62 -37.03 -1.30
C ASN A 2 2.78 -38.01 -1.24
N VAL A 3 3.96 -37.57 -1.64
CA VAL A 3 5.18 -38.43 -1.71
C VAL A 3 5.90 -38.45 -0.35
N TYR A 4 5.64 -37.43 0.49
CA TYR A 4 6.23 -37.28 1.82
C TYR A 4 5.17 -37.48 2.88
N GLU A 5 5.59 -37.89 4.07
CA GLU A 5 4.71 -38.14 5.22
C GLU A 5 5.14 -37.32 6.43
N GLY A 6 4.22 -37.15 7.39
CA GLY A 6 4.48 -36.51 8.68
C GLY A 6 4.84 -35.01 8.56
N VAL A 7 5.78 -34.58 9.39
CA VAL A 7 6.12 -33.14 9.55
C VAL A 7 6.68 -32.50 8.28
N MET A 8 7.30 -33.30 7.40
CA MET A 8 7.83 -32.78 6.14
C MET A 8 6.71 -32.41 5.18
N GLN A 9 5.69 -33.24 5.07
CA GLN A 9 4.51 -32.93 4.24
C GLN A 9 3.77 -31.72 4.79
N THR A 10 3.58 -31.64 6.10
CA THR A 10 2.96 -30.47 6.74
C THR A 10 3.71 -29.17 6.40
N LEU A 11 5.05 -29.16 6.45
CA LEU A 11 5.84 -28.00 6.08
C LEU A 11 5.64 -27.59 4.60
N ILE A 12 5.64 -28.58 3.70
CA ILE A 12 5.41 -28.35 2.27
C ILE A 12 4.02 -27.77 2.04
N ASP A 13 2.99 -28.32 2.70
CA ASP A 13 1.62 -27.87 2.56
C ASP A 13 1.43 -26.44 3.06
N GLU A 14 1.98 -26.09 4.22
CA GLU A 14 1.90 -24.71 4.76
C GLU A 14 2.65 -23.70 3.86
N LEU A 15 3.82 -24.06 3.35
CA LEU A 15 4.53 -23.21 2.40
C LEU A 15 3.75 -23.05 1.09
N GLY A 16 3.07 -24.10 0.65
CA GLY A 16 2.23 -24.09 -0.56
C GLY A 16 0.96 -23.26 -0.47
N ARG A 17 0.54 -22.87 0.76
CA ARG A 17 -0.57 -21.93 1.00
C ARG A 17 -0.17 -20.47 0.82
N LEU A 18 1.11 -20.18 0.78
CA LEU A 18 1.58 -18.81 0.60
C LEU A 18 1.34 -18.34 -0.84
N PRO A 19 0.84 -17.08 -1.03
CA PRO A 19 0.59 -16.55 -2.35
C PRO A 19 1.84 -16.57 -3.23
N GLY A 20 1.69 -17.04 -4.47
CA GLY A 20 2.80 -17.15 -5.43
C GLY A 20 3.75 -18.35 -5.21
N ILE A 21 3.53 -19.18 -4.19
CA ILE A 21 4.32 -20.38 -3.95
C ILE A 21 3.55 -21.62 -4.43
N GLY A 22 3.94 -22.11 -5.59
CA GLY A 22 3.40 -23.37 -6.11
C GLY A 22 4.06 -24.63 -5.49
N PRO A 23 3.52 -25.83 -5.73
CA PRO A 23 3.98 -27.08 -5.11
C PRO A 23 5.48 -27.35 -5.26
N LYS A 24 6.05 -27.07 -6.43
CA LYS A 24 7.50 -27.26 -6.68
C LYS A 24 8.35 -26.29 -5.85
N SER A 25 7.91 -25.05 -5.71
CA SER A 25 8.60 -24.03 -4.90
C SER A 25 8.51 -24.34 -3.42
N ALA A 26 7.33 -24.74 -2.93
CA ALA A 26 7.11 -25.16 -1.55
C ALA A 26 8.04 -26.31 -1.18
N GLN A 27 8.10 -27.34 -2.01
CA GLN A 27 9.01 -28.49 -1.83
C GLN A 27 10.48 -28.02 -1.78
N ARG A 28 10.91 -27.18 -2.73
CA ARG A 28 12.28 -26.67 -2.78
C ARG A 28 12.65 -25.89 -1.53
N ILE A 29 11.76 -25.03 -1.03
CA ILE A 29 11.97 -24.25 0.20
C ILE A 29 12.04 -25.18 1.41
N ALA A 30 11.15 -26.16 1.53
CA ALA A 30 11.14 -27.09 2.64
C ALA A 30 12.46 -27.90 2.70
N PHE A 31 12.96 -28.40 1.56
CA PHE A 31 14.26 -29.09 1.50
C PHE A 31 15.45 -28.16 1.78
N TYR A 32 15.36 -26.89 1.42
CA TYR A 32 16.38 -25.91 1.79
C TYR A 32 16.41 -25.72 3.31
N LEU A 33 15.26 -25.56 3.95
CA LEU A 33 15.15 -25.41 5.41
C LEU A 33 15.67 -26.62 6.20
N LEU A 34 15.61 -27.84 5.63
CA LEU A 34 16.22 -29.02 6.24
C LEU A 34 17.74 -29.02 6.17
N LYS A 35 18.34 -28.31 5.22
CA LYS A 35 19.80 -28.30 5.00
C LYS A 35 20.51 -27.17 5.72
N VAL A 36 19.80 -26.06 6.03
CA VAL A 36 20.37 -24.93 6.77
C VAL A 36 20.55 -25.31 8.25
N ASP A 37 21.36 -24.52 8.95
CA ASP A 37 21.52 -24.70 10.40
C ASP A 37 20.16 -24.56 11.11
N ALA A 38 19.97 -25.36 12.16
CA ALA A 38 18.74 -25.34 12.93
C ALA A 38 18.43 -23.97 13.55
N LEU A 39 19.47 -23.16 13.87
CA LEU A 39 19.29 -21.80 14.36
C LEU A 39 18.73 -20.87 13.28
N ASP A 40 19.13 -21.03 12.02
CA ASP A 40 18.61 -20.22 10.93
C ASP A 40 17.14 -20.52 10.66
N ALA A 41 16.76 -21.80 10.67
CA ALA A 41 15.35 -22.20 10.53
C ALA A 41 14.49 -21.67 11.69
N LYS A 42 14.97 -21.76 12.93
CA LYS A 42 14.30 -21.21 14.12
C LYS A 42 14.18 -19.70 14.04
N ARG A 43 15.23 -19.00 13.59
CA ARG A 43 15.17 -17.53 13.42
C ARG A 43 14.07 -17.10 12.46
N LEU A 44 13.87 -17.82 11.35
CA LEU A 44 12.76 -17.57 10.44
C LEU A 44 11.39 -17.80 11.10
N ALA A 45 11.24 -18.92 11.84
CA ALA A 45 10.00 -19.22 12.55
C ALA A 45 9.67 -18.12 13.58
N HIS A 46 10.62 -17.71 14.39
CA HIS A 46 10.44 -16.61 15.36
C HIS A 46 10.13 -15.29 14.69
N ALA A 47 10.75 -14.98 13.54
CA ALA A 47 10.45 -13.74 12.82
C ALA A 47 8.99 -13.70 12.33
N ILE A 48 8.42 -14.84 11.93
CA ILE A 48 7.01 -14.95 11.54
C ILE A 48 6.10 -14.76 12.75
N GLU A 49 6.41 -15.42 13.87
CA GLU A 49 5.67 -15.31 15.13
C GLU A 49 5.70 -13.85 15.63
N ASP A 50 6.87 -13.25 15.78
CA ASP A 50 7.06 -11.87 16.21
C ASP A 50 6.27 -10.89 15.34
N ALA A 51 6.31 -11.07 14.01
CA ALA A 51 5.57 -10.21 13.10
C ALA A 51 4.06 -10.31 13.30
N LYS A 52 3.54 -11.52 13.56
CA LYS A 52 2.10 -11.74 13.82
C LYS A 52 1.65 -11.20 15.18
N ASP A 53 2.50 -11.30 16.19
CA ASP A 53 2.15 -10.94 17.56
C ASP A 53 2.33 -9.44 17.84
N ARG A 54 3.32 -8.80 17.21
CA ARG A 54 3.73 -7.43 17.52
C ARG A 54 3.29 -6.40 16.49
N VAL A 55 3.08 -6.80 15.24
CA VAL A 55 2.67 -5.87 14.19
C VAL A 55 1.17 -5.62 14.26
N THR A 56 0.81 -4.34 14.38
CA THR A 56 -0.56 -3.85 14.45
C THR A 56 -0.77 -2.67 13.50
N TRP A 57 -1.94 -2.06 13.53
CA TRP A 57 -2.26 -0.89 12.73
C TRP A 57 -2.06 0.39 13.55
N CYS A 58 -1.36 1.36 12.97
CA CYS A 58 -1.25 2.71 13.54
C CYS A 58 -2.65 3.29 13.77
N ARG A 59 -2.96 3.71 14.99
CA ARG A 59 -4.28 4.26 15.35
C ARG A 59 -4.62 5.56 14.62
N ARG A 60 -3.62 6.25 14.07
CA ARG A 60 -3.78 7.53 13.38
C ARG A 60 -3.95 7.37 11.87
N CYS A 61 -3.06 6.60 11.22
CA CYS A 61 -2.98 6.54 9.77
C CYS A 61 -3.22 5.16 9.16
N PHE A 62 -3.41 4.12 9.98
CA PHE A 62 -3.64 2.73 9.57
C PHE A 62 -2.49 2.07 8.79
N ASN A 63 -1.29 2.66 8.86
CA ASN A 63 -0.06 1.99 8.44
C ASN A 63 0.34 0.91 9.43
N ILE A 64 1.27 0.04 9.05
CA ILE A 64 1.87 -0.97 9.94
C ILE A 64 2.64 -0.27 11.08
N SER A 65 2.50 -0.80 12.30
CA SER A 65 3.16 -0.27 13.50
C SER A 65 3.39 -1.38 14.52
N GLU A 66 4.45 -1.31 15.32
CA GLU A 66 4.63 -2.13 16.51
C GLU A 66 4.07 -1.47 17.78
N GLY A 67 3.54 -0.28 17.67
CA GLY A 67 2.95 0.49 18.77
C GLY A 67 1.73 1.25 18.32
N ASP A 68 1.23 2.16 19.17
CA ASP A 68 0.06 2.96 18.90
C ASP A 68 0.18 3.82 17.64
N LEU A 69 1.37 4.36 17.39
CA LEU A 69 1.67 5.21 16.23
C LEU A 69 2.89 4.69 15.47
N CYS A 70 2.82 4.72 14.15
CA CYS A 70 3.94 4.37 13.28
C CYS A 70 4.99 5.49 13.22
N ALA A 71 6.17 5.17 12.70
CA ALA A 71 7.30 6.10 12.59
C ALA A 71 6.92 7.40 11.85
N PHE A 72 6.11 7.33 10.79
CA PHE A 72 5.66 8.51 10.05
C PHE A 72 4.73 9.42 10.86
N CYS A 73 3.92 8.84 11.74
CA CYS A 73 3.04 9.60 12.64
C CYS A 73 3.76 10.18 13.85
N LEU A 74 4.90 9.62 14.24
CA LEU A 74 5.75 10.10 15.33
C LEU A 74 6.75 11.17 14.86
N ASP A 75 7.07 11.24 13.57
CA ASP A 75 8.03 12.22 13.04
C ASP A 75 7.45 13.64 13.02
N GLU A 76 7.81 14.44 14.00
CA GLU A 76 7.34 15.83 14.17
C GLU A 76 7.83 16.79 13.08
N ARG A 77 8.82 16.39 12.28
CA ARG A 77 9.35 17.20 11.16
C ARG A 77 8.42 17.17 9.95
N ARG A 78 7.42 16.27 9.94
CA ARG A 78 6.46 16.13 8.85
C ARG A 78 5.34 17.15 8.98
N ASP A 79 4.93 17.68 7.83
CA ASP A 79 3.79 18.57 7.74
C ASP A 79 2.49 17.83 8.11
N ASN A 80 1.83 18.29 9.17
CA ASN A 80 0.56 17.71 9.64
C ASN A 80 -0.64 18.12 8.79
N HIS A 81 -0.52 19.20 8.01
CA HIS A 81 -1.63 19.77 7.25
C HIS A 81 -1.79 19.13 5.86
N VAL A 82 -0.80 18.33 5.42
CA VAL A 82 -0.82 17.63 4.13
C VAL A 82 -0.86 16.13 4.36
N VAL A 83 -1.89 15.46 3.83
CA VAL A 83 -2.08 14.02 3.96
C VAL A 83 -2.11 13.34 2.60
N CYS A 84 -1.21 12.38 2.39
CA CYS A 84 -1.20 11.49 1.24
C CYS A 84 -2.02 10.23 1.56
N VAL A 85 -3.09 10.02 0.82
CA VAL A 85 -3.99 8.87 0.96
C VAL A 85 -3.58 7.78 -0.01
N VAL A 86 -3.25 6.61 0.53
CA VAL A 86 -2.82 5.42 -0.21
C VAL A 86 -3.75 4.24 0.07
N GLU A 87 -3.74 3.23 -0.78
CA GLU A 87 -4.55 2.03 -0.60
C GLU A 87 -3.98 1.11 0.47
N GLU A 88 -2.67 0.85 0.43
CA GLU A 88 -1.99 -0.10 1.30
C GLU A 88 -0.70 0.45 1.91
N PRO A 89 -0.22 -0.12 3.04
CA PRO A 89 1.04 0.29 3.66
C PRO A 89 2.27 0.23 2.74
N ARG A 90 2.29 -0.71 1.80
CA ARG A 90 3.39 -0.84 0.82
C ARG A 90 3.51 0.34 -0.13
N ASP A 91 2.40 1.06 -0.38
CA ASP A 91 2.38 2.21 -1.26
C ASP A 91 3.14 3.39 -0.64
N ILE A 92 3.12 3.51 0.69
CA ILE A 92 3.93 4.49 1.44
C ILE A 92 5.41 4.33 1.07
N VAL A 93 5.89 3.09 0.98
CA VAL A 93 7.30 2.82 0.66
C VAL A 93 7.66 3.35 -0.72
N ALA A 94 6.74 3.27 -1.68
CA ALA A 94 6.96 3.80 -3.02
C ALA A 94 7.05 5.33 -3.02
N VAL A 95 6.17 6.02 -2.27
CA VAL A 95 6.20 7.47 -2.12
C VAL A 95 7.47 7.94 -1.39
N GLU A 96 7.83 7.29 -0.28
CA GLU A 96 9.01 7.64 0.52
C GLU A 96 10.33 7.49 -0.25
N ARG A 97 10.43 6.53 -1.16
CA ARG A 97 11.62 6.36 -2.01
C ARG A 97 11.92 7.55 -2.91
N THR A 98 10.94 8.40 -3.20
CA THR A 98 11.15 9.61 -3.98
C THR A 98 11.94 10.66 -3.22
N GLY A 99 11.82 10.69 -1.87
CA GLY A 99 12.40 11.70 -1.01
C GLY A 99 11.70 13.08 -1.07
N GLU A 100 10.70 13.24 -1.93
CA GLU A 100 10.02 14.51 -2.21
C GLU A 100 8.85 14.82 -1.28
N TYR A 101 8.28 13.80 -0.62
CA TYR A 101 7.12 13.97 0.22
C TYR A 101 7.48 14.15 1.70
N ARG A 102 6.92 15.19 2.33
CA ARG A 102 7.18 15.52 3.74
C ARG A 102 5.92 15.62 4.59
N GLY A 103 4.76 15.30 4.02
CA GLY A 103 3.50 15.25 4.73
C GLY A 103 3.26 13.93 5.46
N ARG A 104 2.04 13.77 5.96
CA ARG A 104 1.57 12.57 6.66
C ARG A 104 0.81 11.64 5.72
N TYR A 105 0.54 10.43 6.19
CA TYR A 105 -0.16 9.41 5.41
C TYR A 105 -1.52 9.07 6.01
N HIS A 106 -2.38 8.51 5.17
CA HIS A 106 -3.55 7.75 5.57
C HIS A 106 -3.71 6.54 4.65
N VAL A 107 -3.79 5.34 5.25
CA VAL A 107 -3.95 4.08 4.53
C VAL A 107 -5.41 3.67 4.58
N LEU A 108 -6.01 3.46 3.41
CA LEU A 108 -7.42 3.05 3.28
C LEU A 108 -7.65 1.59 3.64
N GLN A 109 -6.61 0.77 3.61
CA GLN A 109 -6.63 -0.70 3.76
C GLN A 109 -7.41 -1.39 2.63
N GLY A 110 -7.31 -0.86 1.41
CA GLY A 110 -7.91 -1.40 0.19
C GLY A 110 -8.39 -0.30 -0.77
N ALA A 111 -9.14 -0.73 -1.77
CA ALA A 111 -9.80 0.10 -2.76
C ALA A 111 -11.27 -0.33 -2.94
N ILE A 112 -12.13 0.53 -3.45
CA ILE A 112 -13.50 0.19 -3.82
C ILE A 112 -13.45 -0.80 -4.98
N SER A 113 -13.96 -2.02 -4.76
CA SER A 113 -14.01 -3.08 -5.77
C SER A 113 -15.37 -3.78 -5.73
N PRO A 114 -16.33 -3.39 -6.58
CA PRO A 114 -17.64 -4.02 -6.64
C PRO A 114 -17.56 -5.52 -6.99
N ILE A 115 -16.54 -5.91 -7.77
CA ILE A 115 -16.34 -7.33 -8.17
C ILE A 115 -15.95 -8.17 -6.96
N GLU A 116 -15.13 -7.61 -6.06
CA GLU A 116 -14.71 -8.28 -4.82
C GLU A 116 -15.67 -8.02 -3.65
N GLY A 117 -16.75 -7.26 -3.88
CA GLY A 117 -17.71 -6.88 -2.86
C GLY A 117 -17.17 -5.89 -1.82
N VAL A 118 -16.13 -5.13 -2.17
CA VAL A 118 -15.53 -4.12 -1.28
C VAL A 118 -16.18 -2.78 -1.52
N GLY A 119 -16.98 -2.31 -0.55
CA GLY A 119 -17.59 -0.99 -0.53
C GLY A 119 -16.78 0.03 0.28
N PRO A 120 -17.16 1.33 0.17
CA PRO A 120 -16.46 2.40 0.90
C PRO A 120 -16.53 2.24 2.43
N GLU A 121 -17.54 1.56 2.95
CA GLU A 121 -17.72 1.31 4.38
C GLU A 121 -16.70 0.31 4.96
N GLN A 122 -16.06 -0.48 4.11
CA GLN A 122 -15.02 -1.43 4.49
C GLN A 122 -13.63 -0.77 4.50
N LEU A 123 -13.54 0.45 3.95
CA LEU A 123 -12.30 1.23 3.89
C LEU A 123 -12.23 2.21 5.07
N ARG A 124 -11.02 2.69 5.37
CA ARG A 124 -10.75 3.68 6.44
C ARG A 124 -11.10 5.12 6.04
N VAL A 125 -12.22 5.29 5.32
CA VAL A 125 -12.69 6.59 4.87
C VAL A 125 -13.28 7.44 6.00
N LYS A 126 -14.04 6.81 6.89
CA LYS A 126 -14.63 7.51 8.06
C LYS A 126 -13.56 8.11 8.95
N GLU A 127 -12.49 7.35 9.18
CA GLU A 127 -11.36 7.76 9.99
C GLU A 127 -10.58 8.89 9.31
N LEU A 128 -10.43 8.88 7.99
CA LEU A 128 -9.86 10.00 7.24
C LEU A 128 -10.67 11.28 7.47
N LEU A 129 -11.98 11.20 7.28
CA LEU A 129 -12.88 12.36 7.46
C LEU A 129 -12.83 12.91 8.90
N ALA A 130 -12.74 12.04 9.90
CA ALA A 130 -12.63 12.45 11.30
C ALA A 130 -11.31 13.17 11.60
N ARG A 131 -10.21 12.80 10.93
CA ARG A 131 -8.88 13.43 11.10
C ARG A 131 -8.83 14.85 10.57
N ILE A 132 -9.59 15.17 9.53
CA ILE A 132 -9.50 16.45 8.83
C ILE A 132 -9.65 17.63 9.79
N PRO A 133 -10.74 17.77 10.56
CA PRO A 133 -10.88 18.86 11.51
C PRO A 133 -9.97 18.73 12.74
N GLN A 134 -9.63 17.52 13.15
CA GLN A 134 -8.82 17.29 14.35
C GLN A 134 -7.34 17.67 14.16
N GLU A 135 -6.84 17.50 12.93
CA GLU A 135 -5.43 17.75 12.58
C GLU A 135 -5.26 18.99 11.71
N GLU A 136 -6.34 19.77 11.49
CA GLU A 136 -6.34 20.97 10.64
C GLU A 136 -5.76 20.71 9.25
N ILE A 137 -6.15 19.57 8.65
CA ILE A 137 -5.67 19.17 7.32
C ILE A 137 -6.20 20.16 6.29
N THR A 138 -5.31 20.70 5.48
CA THR A 138 -5.61 21.67 4.40
C THR A 138 -5.52 21.05 3.01
N GLU A 139 -4.69 20.01 2.85
CA GLU A 139 -4.54 19.31 1.57
C GLU A 139 -4.60 17.79 1.75
N VAL A 140 -5.36 17.15 0.86
CA VAL A 140 -5.38 15.69 0.70
C VAL A 140 -4.91 15.34 -0.70
N ILE A 141 -3.81 14.59 -0.78
CA ILE A 141 -3.26 14.05 -2.02
C ILE A 141 -3.80 12.63 -2.20
N LEU A 142 -4.58 12.39 -3.24
CA LEU A 142 -5.08 11.06 -3.57
C LEU A 142 -4.02 10.30 -4.36
N ALA A 143 -3.43 9.29 -3.72
CA ALA A 143 -2.36 8.46 -4.25
C ALA A 143 -2.80 6.98 -4.38
N THR A 144 -4.06 6.78 -4.80
CA THR A 144 -4.57 5.46 -5.14
C THR A 144 -3.95 4.97 -6.46
N ASN A 145 -3.94 3.65 -6.66
CA ASN A 145 -3.37 3.06 -7.87
C ASN A 145 -4.08 3.57 -9.15
N PRO A 146 -3.38 3.68 -10.28
CA PRO A 146 -3.95 4.15 -11.54
C PRO A 146 -4.68 3.02 -12.30
N ASN A 147 -5.41 2.16 -11.58
CA ASN A 147 -6.30 1.13 -12.09
C ASN A 147 -7.78 1.52 -11.90
N ILE A 148 -8.71 0.68 -12.33
CA ILE A 148 -10.15 0.96 -12.29
C ILE A 148 -10.64 1.17 -10.86
N GLU A 149 -10.21 0.32 -9.92
CA GLU A 149 -10.59 0.38 -8.51
C GLU A 149 -10.02 1.63 -7.82
N GLY A 150 -8.74 1.93 -8.07
CA GLY A 150 -8.10 3.12 -7.51
C GLY A 150 -8.68 4.42 -8.07
N GLU A 151 -9.05 4.45 -9.37
CA GLU A 151 -9.77 5.58 -9.98
C GLU A 151 -11.14 5.78 -9.33
N ALA A 152 -11.94 4.70 -9.19
CA ALA A 152 -13.23 4.75 -8.53
C ALA A 152 -13.12 5.25 -7.09
N THR A 153 -12.10 4.76 -6.36
CA THR A 153 -11.81 5.18 -4.99
C THR A 153 -11.42 6.65 -4.90
N ALA A 154 -10.54 7.12 -5.80
CA ALA A 154 -10.16 8.54 -5.87
C ALA A 154 -11.35 9.44 -6.17
N MET A 155 -12.20 9.06 -7.13
CA MET A 155 -13.40 9.82 -7.47
C MET A 155 -14.39 9.89 -6.30
N TYR A 156 -14.58 8.78 -5.60
CA TYR A 156 -15.43 8.71 -4.40
C TYR A 156 -14.92 9.66 -3.32
N LEU A 157 -13.64 9.57 -2.98
CA LEU A 157 -13.00 10.45 -1.99
C LEU A 157 -13.06 11.92 -2.39
N ALA A 158 -12.80 12.25 -3.65
CA ALA A 158 -12.86 13.62 -4.14
C ALA A 158 -14.27 14.24 -3.97
N ARG A 159 -15.34 13.45 -4.22
CA ARG A 159 -16.73 13.89 -3.99
C ARG A 159 -17.04 14.18 -2.53
N LEU A 160 -16.45 13.42 -1.60
CA LEU A 160 -16.63 13.63 -0.16
C LEU A 160 -15.80 14.81 0.37
N LEU A 161 -14.58 14.99 -0.14
CA LEU A 161 -13.61 15.93 0.42
C LEU A 161 -13.76 17.35 -0.16
N LYS A 162 -14.08 17.50 -1.45
CA LYS A 162 -14.24 18.84 -2.07
C LYS A 162 -15.26 19.74 -1.37
N PRO A 163 -16.46 19.25 -0.97
CA PRO A 163 -17.43 20.10 -0.28
C PRO A 163 -17.00 20.62 1.08
N VAL A 164 -15.98 20.00 1.69
CA VAL A 164 -15.44 20.40 3.02
C VAL A 164 -14.48 21.59 2.89
N GLY A 165 -14.17 22.05 1.68
CA GLY A 165 -13.29 23.20 1.44
C GLY A 165 -11.81 22.84 1.42
N LEU A 166 -11.46 21.56 1.33
CA LEU A 166 -10.10 21.07 1.25
C LEU A 166 -9.50 21.22 -0.15
N ARG A 167 -8.21 21.45 -0.22
CA ARG A 167 -7.44 21.21 -1.44
C ARG A 167 -7.32 19.71 -1.66
N VAL A 168 -7.97 19.21 -2.69
CA VAL A 168 -7.89 17.79 -3.07
C VAL A 168 -7.07 17.70 -4.35
N THR A 169 -5.91 17.09 -4.25
CA THR A 169 -4.97 16.89 -5.36
C THR A 169 -4.81 15.40 -5.67
N ARG A 170 -4.20 15.09 -6.79
CA ARG A 170 -3.91 13.73 -7.21
C ARG A 170 -2.50 13.65 -7.77
N ILE A 171 -1.85 12.48 -7.61
CA ILE A 171 -0.57 12.21 -8.27
C ILE A 171 -0.78 12.33 -9.77
N ALA A 172 0.12 13.06 -10.45
CA ALA A 172 0.08 13.25 -11.88
C ALA A 172 0.24 11.91 -12.61
N SER A 173 -0.58 11.71 -13.64
CA SER A 173 -0.45 10.60 -14.58
C SER A 173 0.28 11.10 -15.82
N GLY A 174 1.15 10.27 -16.40
CA GLY A 174 1.87 10.65 -17.60
C GLY A 174 2.93 9.64 -18.03
N LEU A 175 3.73 10.04 -19.00
CA LEU A 175 4.82 9.23 -19.53
C LEU A 175 5.92 9.06 -18.49
N PRO A 176 6.49 7.85 -18.35
CA PRO A 176 7.63 7.63 -17.47
C PRO A 176 8.88 8.37 -18.02
N VAL A 177 9.69 8.90 -17.12
CA VAL A 177 10.96 9.54 -17.47
C VAL A 177 11.91 8.50 -18.08
N GLY A 178 12.50 8.81 -19.23
CA GLY A 178 13.42 7.92 -19.95
C GLY A 178 12.74 6.90 -20.87
N GLY A 179 11.41 6.98 -21.02
CA GLY A 179 10.68 6.19 -22.01
C GLY A 179 10.54 6.94 -23.35
N ASP A 180 10.57 6.20 -24.45
CA ASP A 180 10.29 6.74 -25.78
C ASP A 180 8.77 6.85 -26.00
N LEU A 181 8.35 7.93 -26.65
CA LEU A 181 6.94 8.24 -26.90
C LEU A 181 6.24 7.13 -27.72
N GLU A 182 6.96 6.51 -28.65
CA GLU A 182 6.43 5.52 -29.56
C GLU A 182 6.02 4.19 -28.87
N TYR A 183 6.58 3.92 -27.65
CA TYR A 183 6.25 2.72 -26.88
C TYR A 183 5.18 2.94 -25.83
N ALA A 184 4.68 4.17 -25.70
CA ALA A 184 3.59 4.45 -24.78
C ALA A 184 2.24 3.93 -25.33
N ASP A 185 1.46 3.28 -24.47
CA ASP A 185 0.11 2.90 -24.83
C ASP A 185 -0.80 4.15 -25.00
N GLU A 186 -1.87 3.99 -25.78
CA GLU A 186 -2.78 5.09 -26.13
C GLU A 186 -3.42 5.74 -24.90
N VAL A 187 -3.74 4.98 -23.86
CA VAL A 187 -4.37 5.50 -22.63
C VAL A 187 -3.40 6.36 -21.84
N THR A 188 -2.16 5.88 -21.66
CA THR A 188 -1.09 6.62 -20.98
C THR A 188 -0.76 7.90 -21.72
N LEU A 189 -0.64 7.86 -23.05
CA LEU A 189 -0.37 9.03 -23.86
C LEU A 189 -1.53 10.03 -23.82
N GLY A 190 -2.77 9.56 -23.89
CA GLY A 190 -3.97 10.38 -23.76
C GLY A 190 -4.00 11.14 -22.42
N ARG A 191 -3.76 10.45 -21.32
CA ARG A 191 -3.68 11.08 -19.97
C ARG A 191 -2.52 12.08 -19.86
N ALA A 192 -1.39 11.80 -20.49
CA ALA A 192 -0.26 12.74 -20.52
C ALA A 192 -0.63 14.04 -21.27
N LEU A 193 -1.34 13.94 -22.38
CA LEU A 193 -1.83 15.09 -23.14
C LEU A 193 -2.89 15.91 -22.39
N GLU A 194 -3.81 15.24 -21.68
CA GLU A 194 -4.79 15.91 -20.82
C GLU A 194 -4.12 16.66 -19.67
N GLY A 195 -3.14 16.03 -19.03
CA GLY A 195 -2.38 16.56 -17.90
C GLY A 195 -1.19 17.47 -18.27
N ARG A 196 -1.06 17.88 -19.56
CA ARG A 196 0.04 18.72 -20.01
C ARG A 196 0.14 20.04 -19.26
N ARG A 197 1.36 20.48 -18.97
CA ARG A 197 1.64 21.75 -18.28
C ARG A 197 2.29 22.74 -19.24
N GLU A 198 2.14 24.01 -18.93
CA GLU A 198 2.94 25.06 -19.57
C GLU A 198 4.42 24.85 -19.24
N VAL A 199 5.27 25.14 -20.19
CA VAL A 199 6.72 25.12 -20.00
C VAL A 199 7.12 26.52 -19.56
N ASP A 200 7.54 26.64 -18.31
CA ASP A 200 8.14 27.88 -17.81
C ASP A 200 9.50 28.07 -18.48
N ALA A 201 9.70 29.23 -19.10
CA ALA A 201 10.92 29.59 -19.81
C ALA A 201 11.99 30.14 -18.86
#